data_e3579761b17093f85c4927f8d793dfd2
#
_entry.id   e3579761b17093f85c4927f8d793dfd2
#
_cell.length_a   1.000
_cell.length_b   1.000
_cell.length_c   1.000
_cell.angle_alpha   90.00
_cell.angle_beta   90.00
_cell.angle_gamma   90.00
#
_symmetry.space_group_name_H-M   'P 1'
#
loop_
_entity.id
_entity.type
_entity.pdbx_description
1 polymer ?
#
loop_
_entity_poly.entity_id
_entity_poly.type
_entity_poly.pdbx_seq_one_letter_code
_entity_poly.pdbx_strand_id
1 'polypeptide(L)'
;MRTSLFIFFMVIFIGCSENDIIDEGEKPEDPQAEIEVYYDQESTSSRKPDAGAKVYLYYDINITTEFGGLASYEGNGILKYKRHNTVIKPDSVLYTDYLGKTVFDLKPMDVMSIVSESSYFLNMITYTVCFHPDESLKITFIFS
;
A
#
# COMPACT_ATOMS: atom_id res chain seq x y z
N MET A 1 25.02 -71.77 -39.69
CA MET A 1 25.15 -70.41 -39.15
C MET A 1 23.77 -69.98 -38.74
N ARG A 2 23.52 -69.91 -37.44
CA ARG A 2 22.19 -69.64 -36.88
C ARG A 2 22.22 -68.24 -36.31
N THR A 3 21.48 -67.33 -36.91
CA THR A 3 21.27 -65.98 -36.43
C THR A 3 20.10 -65.98 -35.46
N SER A 4 20.38 -65.76 -34.18
CA SER A 4 19.38 -65.66 -33.13
C SER A 4 18.88 -64.21 -33.04
N LEU A 5 17.59 -64.03 -33.33
CA LEU A 5 16.89 -62.74 -33.23
C LEU A 5 16.35 -62.61 -31.81
N PHE A 6 16.96 -61.73 -31.03
CA PHE A 6 16.45 -61.36 -29.73
C PHE A 6 15.39 -60.25 -29.88
N ILE A 7 14.16 -60.60 -29.66
CA ILE A 7 13.05 -59.65 -29.58
C ILE A 7 13.00 -59.18 -28.13
N PHE A 8 13.34 -57.91 -27.95
CA PHE A 8 13.25 -57.21 -26.65
C PHE A 8 11.83 -56.67 -26.49
N PHE A 9 11.05 -57.34 -25.63
CA PHE A 9 9.70 -56.89 -25.29
C PHE A 9 9.80 -55.77 -24.27
N MET A 10 9.62 -54.53 -24.74
CA MET A 10 9.58 -53.36 -23.88
C MET A 10 8.16 -53.19 -23.32
N VAL A 11 7.98 -53.61 -22.07
CA VAL A 11 6.72 -53.39 -21.34
C VAL A 11 6.68 -51.93 -20.90
N ILE A 12 5.86 -51.15 -21.56
CA ILE A 12 5.57 -49.78 -21.12
C ILE A 12 4.53 -49.85 -20.01
N PHE A 13 4.97 -49.66 -18.77
CA PHE A 13 4.04 -49.37 -17.67
C PHE A 13 3.54 -47.98 -17.82
N ILE A 14 2.32 -47.80 -18.31
CA ILE A 14 1.57 -46.59 -18.20
C ILE A 14 1.03 -46.55 -16.76
N GLY A 15 1.84 -45.99 -15.84
CA GLY A 15 1.36 -45.60 -14.54
C GLY A 15 0.50 -44.32 -14.70
N CYS A 16 -0.81 -44.49 -14.66
CA CYS A 16 -1.68 -43.36 -14.32
C CYS A 16 -1.39 -42.96 -12.88
N SER A 17 -0.55 -41.95 -12.72
CA SER A 17 -0.53 -41.19 -11.48
C SER A 17 -1.69 -40.21 -11.59
N GLU A 18 -2.79 -40.50 -10.94
CA GLU A 18 -3.75 -39.48 -10.54
C GLU A 18 -3.03 -38.59 -9.52
N ASN A 19 -2.33 -37.58 -10.04
CA ASN A 19 -2.03 -36.41 -9.25
C ASN A 19 -3.38 -35.69 -9.07
N ASP A 20 -4.04 -35.94 -7.96
CA ASP A 20 -4.94 -34.98 -7.36
C ASP A 20 -4.11 -33.71 -7.15
N ILE A 21 -4.12 -32.83 -8.15
CA ILE A 21 -3.77 -31.44 -7.97
C ILE A 21 -4.89 -30.92 -7.06
N ILE A 22 -4.64 -30.98 -5.77
CA ILE A 22 -5.35 -30.12 -4.82
C ILE A 22 -5.00 -28.72 -5.32
N ASP A 23 -5.93 -28.12 -6.06
CA ASP A 23 -5.96 -26.71 -6.31
C ASP A 23 -6.08 -26.07 -4.91
N GLU A 24 -4.93 -25.81 -4.30
CA GLU A 24 -4.86 -24.93 -3.15
C GLU A 24 -5.33 -23.59 -3.70
N GLY A 25 -6.66 -23.38 -3.61
CA GLY A 25 -7.28 -22.13 -4.02
C GLY A 25 -6.44 -21.01 -3.44
N GLU A 26 -5.94 -20.16 -4.33
CA GLU A 26 -5.13 -18.99 -3.96
C GLU A 26 -5.84 -18.34 -2.77
N LYS A 27 -5.15 -18.39 -1.61
CA LYS A 27 -5.65 -17.69 -0.44
C LYS A 27 -5.86 -16.25 -0.89
N PRO A 28 -7.08 -15.69 -0.75
CA PRO A 28 -7.29 -14.32 -1.15
C PRO A 28 -6.21 -13.46 -0.48
N GLU A 29 -5.46 -12.74 -1.28
CA GLU A 29 -4.46 -11.80 -0.76
C GLU A 29 -5.19 -10.81 0.14
N ASP A 30 -4.62 -10.57 1.31
CA ASP A 30 -5.17 -9.56 2.22
C ASP A 30 -5.21 -8.21 1.47
N PRO A 31 -6.27 -7.41 1.61
CA PRO A 31 -6.40 -6.16 0.89
C PRO A 31 -5.26 -5.22 1.23
N GLN A 32 -4.70 -4.57 0.22
CA GLN A 32 -3.55 -3.67 0.36
C GLN A 32 -3.90 -2.26 -0.11
N ALA A 33 -3.25 -1.27 0.49
CA ALA A 33 -3.24 0.09 -0.01
C ALA A 33 -1.89 0.43 -0.63
N GLU A 34 -1.91 0.87 -1.90
CA GLU A 34 -0.77 1.49 -2.58
C GLU A 34 -0.93 3.00 -2.52
N ILE A 35 0.07 3.69 -2.00
CA ILE A 35 0.13 5.15 -1.96
C ILE A 35 1.26 5.62 -2.87
N GLU A 36 0.92 6.52 -3.77
CA GLU A 36 1.86 7.19 -4.65
C GLU A 36 1.93 8.66 -4.29
N VAL A 37 3.14 9.19 -4.13
CA VAL A 37 3.37 10.59 -3.82
C VAL A 37 4.25 11.21 -4.90
N TYR A 38 3.78 12.32 -5.47
CA TYR A 38 4.45 13.06 -6.52
C TYR A 38 4.50 14.54 -6.20
N TYR A 39 5.41 15.24 -6.86
CA TYR A 39 5.44 16.70 -6.87
C TYR A 39 5.56 17.24 -8.30
N ASP A 40 4.96 18.40 -8.53
CA ASP A 40 5.08 19.14 -9.77
C ASP A 40 6.22 20.16 -9.64
N GLN A 41 7.18 20.11 -10.54
CA GLN A 41 8.28 21.06 -10.57
C GLN A 41 7.90 22.24 -11.48
N GLU A 42 7.86 23.46 -10.93
CA GLU A 42 7.41 24.68 -11.63
C GLU A 42 8.10 24.94 -12.99
N SER A 43 9.33 24.46 -13.18
CA SER A 43 10.12 24.68 -14.40
C SER A 43 9.90 23.65 -15.50
N THR A 44 9.25 22.54 -15.19
CA THR A 44 9.01 21.44 -16.14
C THR A 44 7.60 20.93 -15.95
N SER A 45 6.81 20.83 -16.99
CA SER A 45 5.45 20.24 -16.94
C SER A 45 5.45 18.75 -16.57
N SER A 46 6.50 18.25 -15.93
CA SER A 46 6.68 16.86 -15.59
C SER A 46 6.54 16.63 -14.09
N ARG A 47 5.62 15.75 -13.75
CA ARG A 47 5.45 15.21 -12.41
C ARG A 47 6.61 14.30 -12.05
N LYS A 48 7.13 14.43 -10.84
CA LYS A 48 8.25 13.62 -10.33
C LYS A 48 7.84 12.87 -9.06
N PRO A 49 8.37 11.64 -8.84
CA PRO A 49 8.13 10.92 -7.61
C PRO A 49 8.77 11.65 -6.41
N ASP A 50 8.01 11.76 -5.31
CA ASP A 50 8.50 12.32 -4.06
C ASP A 50 9.08 11.19 -3.20
N ALA A 51 10.35 10.87 -3.45
CA ALA A 51 11.07 9.84 -2.73
C ALA A 51 11.37 10.26 -1.29
N GLY A 52 11.03 9.41 -0.33
CA GLY A 52 11.20 9.70 1.09
C GLY A 52 10.10 10.60 1.67
N ALA A 53 9.03 10.86 0.91
CA ALA A 53 7.82 11.48 1.48
C ALA A 53 7.30 10.63 2.62
N LYS A 54 6.83 11.27 3.70
CA LYS A 54 6.28 10.57 4.85
C LYS A 54 4.78 10.40 4.68
N VAL A 55 4.30 9.20 4.98
CA VAL A 55 2.88 8.86 4.96
C VAL A 55 2.48 8.42 6.37
N TYR A 56 1.59 9.17 6.98
CA TYR A 56 1.09 8.95 8.33
C TYR A 56 -0.29 8.34 8.27
N LEU A 57 -0.50 7.24 8.98
CA LEU A 57 -1.77 6.53 9.05
C LEU A 57 -2.40 6.75 10.42
N TYR A 58 -3.71 7.06 10.42
CA TYR A 58 -4.52 7.21 11.63
C TYR A 58 -5.72 6.27 11.50
N TYR A 59 -5.80 5.27 12.37
CA TYR A 59 -6.86 4.29 12.38
C TYR A 59 -8.02 4.75 13.25
N ASP A 60 -9.23 4.53 12.77
CA ASP A 60 -10.49 4.91 13.42
C ASP A 60 -10.62 6.41 13.76
N ILE A 61 -9.87 7.24 13.03
CA ILE A 61 -9.88 8.69 13.17
C ILE A 61 -10.23 9.34 11.82
N ASN A 62 -11.25 10.19 11.83
CA ASN A 62 -11.59 11.05 10.70
C ASN A 62 -10.95 12.43 10.90
N ILE A 63 -9.79 12.65 10.29
CA ILE A 63 -9.06 13.92 10.44
C ILE A 63 -9.74 15.11 9.76
N THR A 64 -10.73 14.91 8.87
CA THR A 64 -11.45 16.04 8.27
C THR A 64 -12.26 16.80 9.31
N THR A 65 -12.77 16.11 10.32
CA THR A 65 -13.44 16.75 11.44
C THR A 65 -12.47 17.52 12.32
N GLU A 66 -11.23 17.05 12.42
CA GLU A 66 -10.16 17.64 13.21
C GLU A 66 -9.49 18.82 12.47
N PHE A 67 -9.26 18.71 11.15
CA PHE A 67 -8.71 19.77 10.30
C PHE A 67 -9.71 20.86 9.95
N GLY A 68 -10.98 20.69 10.19
CA GLY A 68 -12.05 21.69 9.93
C GLY A 68 -11.90 23.01 10.69
N GLY A 69 -10.69 23.46 10.96
CA GLY A 69 -10.33 24.67 11.70
C GLY A 69 -10.10 24.44 13.21
N LEU A 70 -10.20 23.20 13.65
CA LEU A 70 -10.11 22.85 15.07
C LEU A 70 -8.75 22.25 15.46
N ALA A 71 -7.98 21.72 14.49
CA ALA A 71 -6.63 21.21 14.73
C ALA A 71 -5.56 22.00 13.98
N SER A 72 -4.33 21.95 14.49
CA SER A 72 -3.11 22.41 13.82
C SER A 72 -2.21 21.19 13.57
N TYR A 73 -1.50 21.22 12.45
CA TYR A 73 -0.43 20.26 12.17
C TYR A 73 0.87 20.78 12.79
N GLU A 74 1.46 19.99 13.69
CA GLU A 74 2.69 20.35 14.43
C GLU A 74 3.95 19.71 13.82
N GLY A 75 3.82 19.07 12.65
CA GLY A 75 4.89 18.28 12.01
C GLY A 75 4.93 16.83 12.47
N ASN A 76 5.64 15.99 11.70
CA ASN A 76 5.82 14.57 11.99
C ASN A 76 4.51 13.80 12.27
N GLY A 77 3.44 14.16 11.58
CA GLY A 77 2.12 13.53 11.75
C GLY A 77 1.39 13.92 13.04
N ILE A 78 1.88 14.89 13.80
CA ILE A 78 1.23 15.29 15.05
C ILE A 78 0.15 16.32 14.78
N LEU A 79 -1.09 16.00 15.20
CA LEU A 79 -2.24 16.90 15.16
C LEU A 79 -2.56 17.40 16.56
N LYS A 80 -2.68 18.69 16.73
CA LYS A 80 -3.04 19.30 18.01
C LYS A 80 -4.41 19.97 17.94
N TYR A 81 -5.32 19.52 18.78
CA TYR A 81 -6.67 20.04 18.84
C TYR A 81 -6.71 21.35 19.63
N LYS A 82 -7.09 22.45 18.98
CA LYS A 82 -6.97 23.81 19.55
C LYS A 82 -7.84 24.03 20.79
N ARG A 83 -9.03 23.41 20.86
CA ARG A 83 -9.96 23.66 21.97
C ARG A 83 -9.66 22.87 23.24
N HIS A 84 -9.11 21.67 23.12
CA HIS A 84 -8.95 20.75 24.25
C HIS A 84 -7.49 20.41 24.52
N ASN A 85 -6.56 21.00 23.77
CA ASN A 85 -5.13 20.69 23.86
C ASN A 85 -4.80 19.18 23.69
N THR A 86 -5.75 18.43 23.06
CA THR A 86 -5.57 17.02 22.75
C THR A 86 -4.60 16.87 21.61
N VAL A 87 -3.68 15.92 21.74
CA VAL A 87 -2.68 15.61 20.73
C VAL A 87 -3.01 14.23 20.13
N ILE A 88 -3.18 14.17 18.81
CA ILE A 88 -3.35 12.95 18.04
C ILE A 88 -2.03 12.64 17.36
N LYS A 89 -1.55 11.43 17.52
CA LYS A 89 -0.33 10.92 16.87
C LYS A 89 -0.72 9.87 15.84
N PRO A 90 0.08 9.71 14.77
CA PRO A 90 -0.17 8.63 13.83
C PRO A 90 0.07 7.26 14.46
N ASP A 91 -0.72 6.28 14.06
CA ASP A 91 -0.55 4.88 14.45
C ASP A 91 0.62 4.23 13.69
N SER A 92 0.87 4.67 12.47
CA SER A 92 1.97 4.20 11.63
C SER A 92 2.56 5.33 10.82
N VAL A 93 3.86 5.22 10.53
CA VAL A 93 4.61 6.13 9.66
C VAL A 93 5.32 5.29 8.61
N LEU A 94 5.06 5.58 7.34
CA LEU A 94 5.66 4.94 6.20
C LEU A 94 6.48 5.97 5.41
N TYR A 95 7.39 5.48 4.58
CA TYR A 95 8.19 6.32 3.69
C TYR A 95 8.04 5.80 2.27
N THR A 96 7.93 6.71 1.32
CA THR A 96 7.93 6.34 -0.08
C THR A 96 9.32 5.92 -0.54
N ASP A 97 9.35 4.96 -1.46
CA ASP A 97 10.56 4.51 -2.14
C ASP A 97 11.04 5.53 -3.21
N TYR A 98 12.05 5.14 -4.00
CA TYR A 98 12.58 5.98 -5.07
C TYR A 98 11.60 6.23 -6.23
N LEU A 99 10.52 5.45 -6.32
CA LEU A 99 9.42 5.66 -7.27
C LEU A 99 8.28 6.51 -6.67
N GLY A 100 8.44 6.99 -5.44
CA GLY A 100 7.41 7.73 -4.72
C GLY A 100 6.27 6.85 -4.20
N LYS A 101 6.51 5.54 -3.99
CA LYS A 101 5.49 4.57 -3.62
C LYS A 101 5.72 3.97 -2.25
N THR A 102 4.63 3.66 -1.57
CA THR A 102 4.61 2.79 -0.39
C THR A 102 3.36 1.93 -0.39
N VAL A 103 3.45 0.73 0.18
CA VAL A 103 2.36 -0.25 0.25
C VAL A 103 2.22 -0.71 1.69
N PHE A 104 0.99 -0.94 2.14
CA PHE A 104 0.72 -1.54 3.44
C PHE A 104 -0.56 -2.38 3.40
N ASP A 105 -0.64 -3.34 4.32
CA ASP A 105 -1.81 -4.21 4.45
C ASP A 105 -2.95 -3.44 5.13
N LEU A 106 -4.13 -3.52 4.52
CA LEU A 106 -5.34 -2.96 5.10
C LEU A 106 -5.87 -3.87 6.19
N LYS A 107 -6.37 -3.25 7.26
CA LYS A 107 -7.09 -3.94 8.33
C LYS A 107 -8.55 -3.50 8.30
N PRO A 108 -9.49 -4.38 8.66
CA PRO A 108 -10.88 -3.97 8.81
C PRO A 108 -11.02 -2.85 9.84
N MET A 109 -11.59 -1.73 9.42
CA MET A 109 -11.83 -0.55 10.26
C MET A 109 -12.94 0.31 9.67
N ASP A 110 -13.55 1.17 10.48
CA ASP A 110 -14.64 2.04 10.01
C ASP A 110 -14.12 3.23 9.21
N VAL A 111 -12.98 3.78 9.63
CA VAL A 111 -12.38 4.94 8.98
C VAL A 111 -10.86 4.92 9.12
N MET A 112 -10.18 5.31 8.06
CA MET A 112 -8.73 5.51 8.05
C MET A 112 -8.43 6.87 7.46
N SER A 113 -7.62 7.65 8.15
CA SER A 113 -7.08 8.89 7.62
C SER A 113 -5.62 8.74 7.27
N ILE A 114 -5.24 9.35 6.17
CA ILE A 114 -3.88 9.29 5.63
C ILE A 114 -3.42 10.73 5.39
N VAL A 115 -2.29 11.10 5.99
CA VAL A 115 -1.63 12.39 5.75
C VAL A 115 -0.31 12.12 5.07
N SER A 116 -0.04 12.78 3.96
CA SER A 116 1.27 12.77 3.30
C SER A 116 1.98 14.10 3.55
N GLU A 117 3.26 14.02 3.91
CA GLU A 117 4.18 15.15 4.06
C GLU A 117 5.27 15.04 3.00
N SER A 118 5.39 16.07 2.15
CA SER A 118 6.37 16.08 1.08
C SER A 118 7.80 16.08 1.63
N SER A 119 8.68 15.32 0.99
CA SER A 119 10.11 15.41 1.24
C SER A 119 10.76 16.56 0.47
N TYR A 120 10.14 16.96 -0.63
CA TYR A 120 10.63 18.00 -1.53
C TYR A 120 10.19 19.41 -1.08
N PHE A 121 8.89 19.59 -0.75
CA PHE A 121 8.35 20.85 -0.26
C PHE A 121 8.31 20.88 1.26
N LEU A 122 9.07 21.77 1.84
CA LEU A 122 9.16 21.91 3.29
C LEU A 122 7.80 22.29 3.90
N ASN A 123 7.37 21.55 4.91
CA ASN A 123 6.11 21.76 5.64
C ASN A 123 4.82 21.67 4.80
N MET A 124 4.88 21.10 3.60
CA MET A 124 3.70 20.87 2.80
C MET A 124 3.11 19.50 3.10
N ILE A 125 1.82 19.49 3.44
CA ILE A 125 1.06 18.28 3.71
C ILE A 125 -0.20 18.24 2.84
N THR A 126 -0.66 17.03 2.56
CA THR A 126 -1.98 16.75 2.00
C THR A 126 -2.58 15.55 2.70
N TYR A 127 -3.88 15.35 2.62
CA TYR A 127 -4.54 14.25 3.32
C TYR A 127 -5.77 13.72 2.58
N THR A 128 -6.16 12.52 2.93
CA THR A 128 -7.42 11.90 2.53
C THR A 128 -8.02 11.09 3.66
N VAL A 129 -9.30 10.75 3.53
CA VAL A 129 -10.02 9.88 4.47
C VAL A 129 -10.69 8.77 3.68
N CYS A 130 -10.47 7.54 4.11
CA CYS A 130 -11.09 6.34 3.56
C CYS A 130 -12.08 5.79 4.56
N PHE A 131 -13.31 5.51 4.13
CA PHE A 131 -14.35 4.89 4.94
C PHE A 131 -14.48 3.43 4.54
N HIS A 132 -14.52 2.53 5.55
CA HIS A 132 -14.64 1.09 5.38
C HIS A 132 -13.64 0.53 4.35
N PRO A 133 -12.32 0.69 4.57
CA PRO A 133 -11.32 0.21 3.63
C PRO A 133 -11.17 -1.33 3.72
N ASP A 134 -12.08 -2.04 3.07
CA ASP A 134 -12.18 -3.51 3.00
C ASP A 134 -11.71 -4.09 1.67
N GLU A 135 -11.41 -3.22 0.70
CA GLU A 135 -10.88 -3.57 -0.61
C GLU A 135 -9.53 -2.90 -0.86
N SER A 136 -8.74 -3.45 -1.77
CA SER A 136 -7.47 -2.86 -2.16
C SER A 136 -7.65 -1.45 -2.73
N LEU A 137 -6.83 -0.51 -2.25
CA LEU A 137 -6.91 0.91 -2.55
C LEU A 137 -5.67 1.39 -3.29
N LYS A 138 -5.88 2.34 -4.21
CA LYS A 138 -4.78 3.12 -4.78
C LYS A 138 -5.05 4.60 -4.57
N ILE A 139 -4.11 5.28 -3.91
CA ILE A 139 -4.21 6.70 -3.56
C ILE A 139 -3.00 7.44 -4.12
N THR A 140 -3.26 8.56 -4.79
CA THR A 140 -2.20 9.40 -5.34
C THR A 140 -2.25 10.79 -4.71
N PHE A 141 -1.16 11.21 -4.10
CA PHE A 141 -0.95 12.56 -3.61
C PHE A 141 -0.05 13.34 -4.57
N ILE A 142 -0.38 14.62 -4.79
CA ILE A 142 0.38 15.51 -5.67
C ILE A 142 0.59 16.82 -4.94
N PHE A 143 1.85 17.20 -4.81
CA PHE A 143 2.26 18.48 -4.28
C PHE A 143 2.62 19.44 -5.42
N SER A 144 2.10 20.67 -5.38
CA SER A 144 2.32 21.70 -6.41
C SER A 144 2.46 23.10 -5.80
#